data_2f77c906c506ae299ebc9dd74c9c9f21
#
_entry.id   2f77c906c506ae299ebc9dd74c9c9f21
#
_cell.length_a   1.000
_cell.length_b   1.000
_cell.length_c   1.000
_cell.angle_alpha   90.00
_cell.angle_beta   90.00
_cell.angle_gamma   90.00
#
_symmetry.space_group_name_H-M   'P 1'
#
loop_
_entity.id
_entity.type
_entity.pdbx_description
1 polymer ?
#
loop_
_entity_poly.entity_id
_entity_poly.type
_entity_poly.pdbx_seq_one_letter_code
_entity_poly.pdbx_strand_id
1 'polypeptide(L)'
;MDRAIIHVNVADFAVAVERAVDRRLSGRPVIVAPEGALRAAVYDMSEEAYRCGVRKGMPLARACRLCRDASVLPPHPARYEQAMRALLEQAVPFSPRIEAGETDGHLFIDATGTGRLFGPPADVAARLRRQVLSLIGLEPVWSVAPNKLVAKVATRLVKPDGEAVVRSGDEGTFLAPVPLHLLPGVERDDLARLREFNLAHAGEVAALQLAELQVPFGGRAMALYEAVRGIDPSPVLPVGEKPPRAAAGHEFGTDTNDAVLLEAALYGLVERVGAELRLRRRAARRVAVALDYSDGVRCTRQAAARPATANDITLFEVARPVLELAWARRVCVRRLRLACDRLVFPPAQMELFPADAPQRETRDRLVGALDAVRRRFGGDALQVGRRLALGK
;
A
#
# COMPACT_ATOMS: atom_id res chain seq x y z
N MET A 1 14.04 27.35 -0.78
CA MET A 1 13.43 26.79 -2.01
C MET A 1 12.22 26.01 -1.58
N ASP A 2 11.08 26.34 -2.15
CA ASP A 2 9.84 25.62 -1.87
C ASP A 2 9.93 24.23 -2.46
N ARG A 3 9.43 23.26 -1.70
CA ARG A 3 9.40 21.87 -2.15
C ARG A 3 8.38 21.73 -3.27
N ALA A 4 8.72 21.00 -4.34
CA ALA A 4 7.88 20.80 -5.50
C ALA A 4 7.86 19.31 -5.87
N ILE A 5 6.75 18.65 -5.59
CA ILE A 5 6.53 17.24 -5.89
C ILE A 5 5.54 17.14 -7.05
N ILE A 6 5.99 16.52 -8.14
CA ILE A 6 5.12 16.14 -9.25
C ILE A 6 4.54 14.76 -8.94
N HIS A 7 3.23 14.61 -9.02
CA HIS A 7 2.57 13.31 -9.00
C HIS A 7 1.96 13.02 -10.37
N VAL A 8 2.34 11.91 -10.96
CA VAL A 8 1.85 11.42 -12.25
C VAL A 8 1.03 10.17 -11.99
N ASN A 9 -0.12 10.06 -12.62
CA ASN A 9 -1.00 8.91 -12.49
C ASN A 9 -1.69 8.57 -13.81
N VAL A 10 -1.51 7.36 -14.29
CA VAL A 10 -2.32 6.79 -15.37
C VAL A 10 -3.58 6.19 -14.74
N ALA A 11 -4.74 6.75 -15.06
CA ALA A 11 -6.03 6.24 -14.58
C ALA A 11 -6.26 4.82 -15.09
N ASP A 12 -6.87 3.96 -14.26
CA ASP A 12 -7.23 2.57 -14.63
C ASP A 12 -6.09 1.86 -15.36
N PHE A 13 -4.91 1.87 -14.73
CA PHE A 13 -3.62 1.58 -15.37
C PHE A 13 -3.61 0.29 -16.18
N ALA A 14 -4.11 -0.82 -15.61
CA ALA A 14 -4.13 -2.09 -16.33
C ALA A 14 -5.03 -2.01 -17.58
N VAL A 15 -6.20 -1.37 -17.45
CA VAL A 15 -7.10 -1.16 -18.59
C VAL A 15 -6.47 -0.22 -19.62
N ALA A 16 -5.79 0.84 -19.18
CA ALA A 16 -5.11 1.77 -20.08
C ALA A 16 -4.03 1.05 -20.92
N VAL A 17 -3.26 0.16 -20.28
CA VAL A 17 -2.26 -0.67 -20.97
C VAL A 17 -2.91 -1.63 -21.96
N GLU A 18 -4.02 -2.30 -21.59
CA GLU A 18 -4.73 -3.18 -22.54
C GLU A 18 -5.33 -2.40 -23.71
N ARG A 19 -5.86 -1.18 -23.48
CA ARG A 19 -6.36 -0.28 -24.53
C ARG A 19 -5.25 0.23 -25.46
N ALA A 20 -4.03 0.42 -24.95
CA ALA A 20 -2.89 0.79 -25.79
C ALA A 20 -2.51 -0.34 -26.76
N VAL A 21 -2.72 -1.61 -26.36
CA VAL A 21 -2.49 -2.79 -27.18
C VAL A 21 -3.66 -3.05 -28.14
N ASP A 22 -4.90 -2.96 -27.65
CA ASP A 22 -6.11 -3.17 -28.47
C ASP A 22 -7.06 -1.95 -28.38
N ARG A 23 -6.99 -1.09 -29.40
CA ARG A 23 -7.81 0.12 -29.50
C ARG A 23 -9.32 -0.14 -29.58
N ARG A 24 -9.75 -1.37 -29.92
CA ARG A 24 -11.18 -1.74 -29.96
C ARG A 24 -11.82 -1.72 -28.58
N LEU A 25 -11.02 -1.74 -27.52
CA LEU A 25 -11.46 -1.62 -26.13
C LEU A 25 -11.76 -0.17 -25.72
N SER A 26 -11.40 0.83 -26.53
CA SER A 26 -11.62 2.24 -26.21
C SER A 26 -13.11 2.58 -26.18
N GLY A 27 -13.54 3.32 -25.15
CA GLY A 27 -14.93 3.73 -24.95
C GLY A 27 -15.89 2.60 -24.56
N ARG A 28 -15.38 1.37 -24.35
CA ARG A 28 -16.18 0.22 -23.90
C ARG A 28 -15.92 -0.08 -22.44
N PRO A 29 -16.91 -0.61 -21.69
CA PRO A 29 -16.66 -1.11 -20.35
C PRO A 29 -15.70 -2.29 -20.40
N VAL A 30 -14.62 -2.21 -19.63
CA VAL A 30 -13.59 -3.26 -19.53
C VAL A 30 -13.40 -3.63 -18.07
N ILE A 31 -13.31 -4.92 -17.79
CA ILE A 31 -12.99 -5.49 -16.49
C ILE A 31 -11.77 -6.38 -16.67
N VAL A 32 -10.71 -6.12 -15.93
CA VAL A 32 -9.54 -7.01 -15.86
C VAL A 32 -9.70 -7.92 -14.67
N ALA A 33 -9.76 -9.24 -14.89
CA ALA A 33 -9.89 -10.24 -13.84
C ALA A 33 -9.38 -11.59 -14.30
N PRO A 34 -8.85 -12.47 -13.40
CA PRO A 34 -8.43 -13.82 -13.77
C PRO A 34 -9.58 -14.61 -14.37
N GLU A 35 -9.34 -15.25 -15.52
CA GLU A 35 -10.30 -16.14 -16.14
C GLU A 35 -10.34 -17.52 -15.46
N GLY A 36 -11.52 -18.15 -15.45
CA GLY A 36 -11.68 -19.55 -15.01
C GLY A 36 -11.51 -19.80 -13.50
N ALA A 37 -11.19 -18.79 -12.71
CA ALA A 37 -11.04 -18.95 -11.27
C ALA A 37 -12.40 -18.79 -10.56
N LEU A 38 -12.81 -19.83 -9.81
CA LEU A 38 -14.05 -19.82 -8.99
C LEU A 38 -14.18 -18.59 -8.09
N ARG A 39 -13.06 -17.98 -7.69
CA ARG A 39 -12.96 -16.84 -6.78
C ARG A 39 -12.36 -15.62 -7.47
N ALA A 40 -12.49 -15.51 -8.78
CA ALA A 40 -12.00 -14.35 -9.51
C ALA A 40 -12.54 -13.05 -8.92
N ALA A 41 -11.64 -12.11 -8.69
CA ALA A 41 -11.96 -10.76 -8.25
C ALA A 41 -11.46 -9.75 -9.28
N VAL A 42 -12.16 -8.64 -9.41
CA VAL A 42 -11.77 -7.54 -10.29
C VAL A 42 -10.38 -7.02 -9.89
N TYR A 43 -9.42 -7.15 -10.79
CA TYR A 43 -8.07 -6.61 -10.64
C TYR A 43 -8.05 -5.11 -10.96
N ASP A 44 -8.65 -4.74 -12.10
CA ASP A 44 -8.82 -3.37 -12.54
C ASP A 44 -10.11 -3.22 -13.37
N MET A 45 -10.61 -2.01 -13.56
CA MET A 45 -11.77 -1.75 -14.38
C MET A 45 -11.67 -0.37 -15.01
N SER A 46 -12.32 -0.20 -16.15
CA SER A 46 -12.43 1.09 -16.83
C SER A 46 -13.42 2.03 -16.13
N GLU A 47 -13.33 3.31 -16.44
CA GLU A 47 -14.26 4.33 -15.95
C GLU A 47 -15.72 3.99 -16.29
N GLU A 48 -15.99 3.44 -17.47
CA GLU A 48 -17.33 3.02 -17.88
C GLU A 48 -17.86 1.89 -16.96
N ALA A 49 -17.03 0.90 -16.65
CA ALA A 49 -17.39 -0.16 -15.72
C ALA A 49 -17.51 0.36 -14.27
N TYR A 50 -16.68 1.33 -13.89
CA TYR A 50 -16.78 2.00 -12.58
C TYR A 50 -18.12 2.73 -12.42
N ARG A 51 -18.62 3.40 -13.46
CA ARG A 51 -19.93 4.06 -13.48
C ARG A 51 -21.10 3.07 -13.35
N CYS A 52 -20.93 1.84 -13.86
CA CYS A 52 -21.87 0.75 -13.64
C CYS A 52 -21.84 0.18 -12.19
N GLY A 53 -20.96 0.69 -11.32
CA GLY A 53 -20.84 0.25 -9.93
C GLY A 53 -19.79 -0.84 -9.70
N VAL A 54 -19.00 -1.22 -10.69
CA VAL A 54 -17.88 -2.17 -10.52
C VAL A 54 -16.77 -1.52 -9.69
N ARG A 55 -16.11 -2.33 -8.85
CA ARG A 55 -15.01 -1.87 -7.97
C ARG A 55 -13.90 -2.90 -7.91
N LYS A 56 -12.66 -2.45 -7.76
CA LYS A 56 -11.48 -3.33 -7.53
C LYS A 56 -11.71 -4.23 -6.32
N GLY A 57 -11.34 -5.50 -6.46
CA GLY A 57 -11.53 -6.52 -5.43
C GLY A 57 -12.96 -7.08 -5.33
N MET A 58 -13.93 -6.56 -6.11
CA MET A 58 -15.27 -7.11 -6.18
C MET A 58 -15.23 -8.50 -6.83
N PRO A 59 -16.03 -9.50 -6.36
CA PRO A 59 -16.18 -10.78 -7.05
C PRO A 59 -16.61 -10.58 -8.50
N LEU A 60 -15.92 -11.24 -9.44
CA LEU A 60 -16.15 -11.09 -10.88
C LEU A 60 -17.61 -11.36 -11.26
N ALA A 61 -18.21 -12.41 -10.70
CA ALA A 61 -19.61 -12.74 -10.96
C ALA A 61 -20.58 -11.61 -10.57
N ARG A 62 -20.27 -10.82 -9.54
CA ARG A 62 -21.04 -9.63 -9.18
C ARG A 62 -20.77 -8.49 -10.15
N ALA A 63 -19.52 -8.27 -10.53
CA ALA A 63 -19.13 -7.23 -11.46
C ALA A 63 -19.82 -7.41 -12.83
N CYS A 64 -19.84 -8.64 -13.37
CA CYS A 64 -20.52 -8.95 -14.63
C CYS A 64 -22.05 -8.78 -14.54
N ARG A 65 -22.67 -8.95 -13.37
CA ARG A 65 -24.11 -8.65 -13.19
C ARG A 65 -24.40 -7.15 -13.19
N LEU A 66 -23.47 -6.33 -12.69
CA LEU A 66 -23.61 -4.87 -12.66
C LEU A 66 -23.33 -4.24 -14.03
N CYS A 67 -22.39 -4.79 -14.77
CA CYS A 67 -21.98 -4.29 -16.09
C CYS A 67 -21.98 -5.45 -17.09
N ARG A 68 -23.15 -5.74 -17.68
CA ARG A 68 -23.37 -6.92 -18.55
C ARG A 68 -22.60 -6.83 -19.87
N ASP A 69 -22.40 -5.62 -20.37
CA ASP A 69 -21.71 -5.37 -21.64
C ASP A 69 -20.19 -5.21 -21.50
N ALA A 70 -19.66 -5.48 -20.30
CA ALA A 70 -18.23 -5.36 -20.05
C ALA A 70 -17.44 -6.49 -20.73
N SER A 71 -16.38 -6.12 -21.44
CA SER A 71 -15.36 -7.06 -21.89
C SER A 71 -14.50 -7.48 -20.70
N VAL A 72 -14.46 -8.77 -20.41
CA VAL A 72 -13.60 -9.32 -19.34
C VAL A 72 -12.30 -9.80 -19.98
N LEU A 73 -11.17 -9.34 -19.43
CA LEU A 73 -9.82 -9.68 -19.91
C LEU A 73 -9.01 -10.28 -18.77
N PRO A 74 -8.15 -11.28 -19.04
CA PRO A 74 -7.18 -11.74 -18.06
C PRO A 74 -6.13 -10.67 -17.77
N PRO A 75 -5.58 -10.59 -16.55
CA PRO A 75 -4.48 -9.69 -16.25
C PRO A 75 -3.19 -10.14 -16.94
N HIS A 76 -2.43 -9.20 -17.47
CA HIS A 76 -1.12 -9.42 -18.09
C HIS A 76 0.00 -8.72 -17.30
N PRO A 77 0.45 -9.26 -16.16
CA PRO A 77 1.41 -8.59 -15.27
C PRO A 77 2.68 -8.13 -15.96
N ALA A 78 3.23 -8.95 -16.88
CA ALA A 78 4.45 -8.60 -17.61
C ALA A 78 4.29 -7.32 -18.47
N ARG A 79 3.10 -7.11 -19.09
CA ARG A 79 2.80 -5.89 -19.84
C ARG A 79 2.73 -4.68 -18.91
N TYR A 80 2.11 -4.85 -17.73
CA TYR A 80 1.98 -3.78 -16.74
C TYR A 80 3.34 -3.38 -16.15
N GLU A 81 4.21 -4.35 -15.88
CA GLU A 81 5.59 -4.11 -15.46
C GLU A 81 6.40 -3.38 -16.54
N GLN A 82 6.26 -3.79 -17.79
CA GLN A 82 6.92 -3.15 -18.93
C GLN A 82 6.44 -1.69 -19.09
N ALA A 83 5.13 -1.46 -19.06
CA ALA A 83 4.55 -0.12 -19.15
C ALA A 83 4.99 0.77 -17.98
N MET A 84 5.04 0.22 -16.76
CA MET A 84 5.52 0.94 -15.58
C MET A 84 7.00 1.31 -15.67
N ARG A 85 7.82 0.39 -16.22
CA ARG A 85 9.24 0.66 -16.49
C ARG A 85 9.42 1.75 -17.53
N ALA A 86 8.69 1.68 -18.64
CA ALA A 86 8.73 2.70 -19.69
C ALA A 86 8.28 4.07 -19.17
N LEU A 87 7.25 4.14 -18.32
CA LEU A 87 6.82 5.37 -17.66
C LEU A 87 7.92 5.94 -16.75
N LEU A 88 8.60 5.09 -15.98
CA LEU A 88 9.72 5.50 -15.12
C LEU A 88 10.90 6.02 -15.95
N GLU A 89 11.26 5.36 -17.03
CA GLU A 89 12.36 5.76 -17.93
C GLU A 89 12.16 7.18 -18.49
N GLN A 90 10.92 7.59 -18.77
CA GLN A 90 10.61 8.95 -19.20
C GLN A 90 10.78 9.98 -18.08
N ALA A 91 10.64 9.58 -16.83
CA ALA A 91 10.75 10.49 -15.68
C ALA A 91 12.21 10.67 -15.18
N VAL A 92 13.04 9.63 -15.29
CA VAL A 92 14.43 9.60 -14.79
C VAL A 92 15.28 10.81 -15.22
N PRO A 93 15.20 11.34 -16.46
CA PRO A 93 15.99 12.51 -16.87
C PRO A 93 15.72 13.78 -16.04
N PHE A 94 14.57 13.88 -15.40
CA PHE A 94 14.15 15.10 -14.68
C PHE A 94 14.55 15.12 -13.20
N SER A 95 14.71 13.95 -12.58
CA SER A 95 15.07 13.86 -11.16
C SER A 95 15.66 12.49 -10.81
N PRO A 96 16.64 12.40 -9.91
CA PRO A 96 17.11 11.13 -9.34
C PRO A 96 16.18 10.59 -8.24
N ARG A 97 15.24 11.42 -7.75
CA ARG A 97 14.29 11.05 -6.71
C ARG A 97 12.92 10.83 -7.33
N ILE A 98 12.65 9.55 -7.63
CA ILE A 98 11.37 9.12 -8.19
C ILE A 98 10.91 7.90 -7.44
N GLU A 99 9.80 8.03 -6.77
CA GLU A 99 9.12 6.95 -6.07
C GLU A 99 8.02 6.39 -6.95
N ALA A 100 8.22 5.19 -7.45
CA ALA A 100 7.26 4.48 -8.28
C ALA A 100 6.34 3.61 -7.43
N GLY A 101 5.08 3.52 -7.81
CA GLY A 101 4.18 2.47 -7.37
C GLY A 101 4.62 1.09 -7.86
N GLU A 102 3.87 0.04 -7.54
CA GLU A 102 4.22 -1.30 -8.04
C GLU A 102 3.87 -1.44 -9.53
N THR A 103 2.61 -1.70 -9.85
CA THR A 103 2.08 -1.80 -11.22
C THR A 103 0.75 -1.07 -11.31
N ASP A 104 0.73 0.17 -10.84
CA ASP A 104 -0.49 0.95 -10.61
C ASP A 104 -0.51 2.32 -11.33
N GLY A 105 0.51 2.57 -12.17
CA GLY A 105 0.60 3.80 -12.97
C GLY A 105 0.95 5.07 -12.19
N HIS A 106 1.44 4.95 -10.95
CA HIS A 106 1.78 6.09 -10.09
C HIS A 106 3.27 6.37 -10.05
N LEU A 107 3.64 7.64 -10.18
CA LEU A 107 4.99 8.16 -9.92
C LEU A 107 4.93 9.43 -9.08
N PHE A 108 5.80 9.53 -8.07
CA PHE A 108 6.14 10.79 -7.43
C PHE A 108 7.54 11.20 -7.86
N ILE A 109 7.72 12.44 -8.29
CA ILE A 109 8.99 12.99 -8.76
C ILE A 109 9.30 14.21 -7.92
N ASP A 110 10.45 14.25 -7.29
CA ASP A 110 10.91 15.43 -6.56
C ASP A 110 11.61 16.38 -7.53
N ALA A 111 10.89 17.42 -7.94
CA ALA A 111 11.39 18.47 -8.83
C ALA A 111 11.93 19.67 -8.06
N THR A 112 12.16 19.58 -6.75
CA THR A 112 12.70 20.65 -5.93
C THR A 112 14.08 21.05 -6.42
N GLY A 113 14.28 22.34 -6.72
CA GLY A 113 15.55 22.89 -7.15
C GLY A 113 15.93 22.61 -8.62
N THR A 114 15.14 21.85 -9.37
CA THR A 114 15.44 21.51 -10.78
C THR A 114 15.04 22.59 -11.77
N GLY A 115 14.39 23.66 -11.33
CA GLY A 115 13.82 24.71 -12.20
C GLY A 115 14.82 25.44 -13.12
N ARG A 116 16.10 25.53 -12.71
CA ARG A 116 17.15 26.13 -13.57
C ARG A 116 17.55 25.22 -14.74
N LEU A 117 17.38 23.90 -14.59
CA LEU A 117 17.76 22.92 -15.61
C LEU A 117 16.58 22.60 -16.55
N PHE A 118 15.38 22.48 -16.01
CA PHE A 118 14.24 21.94 -16.74
C PHE A 118 13.06 22.89 -16.86
N GLY A 119 13.13 24.06 -16.24
CA GLY A 119 12.02 25.01 -16.15
C GLY A 119 11.07 24.71 -14.98
N PRO A 120 9.93 25.40 -14.91
CA PRO A 120 8.93 25.21 -13.87
C PRO A 120 8.46 23.76 -13.74
N PRO A 121 8.18 23.24 -12.52
CA PRO A 121 7.73 21.86 -12.32
C PRO A 121 6.46 21.50 -13.13
N ALA A 122 5.57 22.45 -13.36
CA ALA A 122 4.38 22.25 -14.20
C ALA A 122 4.75 21.96 -15.66
N ASP A 123 5.74 22.67 -16.21
CA ASP A 123 6.22 22.47 -17.59
C ASP A 123 6.91 21.11 -17.74
N VAL A 124 7.62 20.68 -16.69
CA VAL A 124 8.22 19.33 -16.63
C VAL A 124 7.13 18.27 -16.66
N ALA A 125 6.10 18.41 -15.85
CA ALA A 125 4.96 17.48 -15.80
C ALA A 125 4.20 17.42 -17.14
N ALA A 126 3.91 18.58 -17.76
CA ALA A 126 3.25 18.65 -19.05
C ALA A 126 4.11 18.04 -20.18
N ARG A 127 5.44 18.21 -20.13
CA ARG A 127 6.36 17.60 -21.07
C ARG A 127 6.39 16.08 -20.90
N LEU A 128 6.48 15.61 -19.65
CA LEU A 128 6.41 14.18 -19.34
C LEU A 128 5.11 13.55 -19.85
N ARG A 129 3.95 14.17 -19.60
CA ARG A 129 2.65 13.71 -20.14
C ARG A 129 2.72 13.52 -21.66
N ARG A 130 3.23 14.53 -22.41
CA ARG A 130 3.34 14.45 -23.86
C ARG A 130 4.28 13.35 -24.34
N GLN A 131 5.42 13.15 -23.67
CA GLN A 131 6.36 12.08 -23.98
C GLN A 131 5.74 10.70 -23.73
N VAL A 132 5.07 10.50 -22.59
CA VAL A 132 4.40 9.25 -22.25
C VAL A 132 3.29 8.94 -23.25
N LEU A 133 2.47 9.92 -23.62
CA LEU A 133 1.43 9.73 -24.62
C LEU A 133 2.01 9.36 -25.99
N SER A 134 3.05 10.05 -26.45
CA SER A 134 3.63 9.82 -27.78
C SER A 134 4.41 8.50 -27.89
N LEU A 135 5.11 8.08 -26.83
CA LEU A 135 6.00 6.93 -26.88
C LEU A 135 5.35 5.63 -26.39
N ILE A 136 4.42 5.73 -25.43
CA ILE A 136 3.84 4.55 -24.76
C ILE A 136 2.33 4.44 -25.06
N GLY A 137 1.69 5.52 -25.54
CA GLY A 137 0.25 5.56 -25.80
C GLY A 137 -0.60 5.64 -24.52
N LEU A 138 0.00 5.98 -23.38
CA LEU A 138 -0.69 6.17 -22.11
C LEU A 138 -0.90 7.66 -21.84
N GLU A 139 -2.06 8.03 -21.34
CA GLU A 139 -2.39 9.42 -21.02
C GLU A 139 -2.46 9.62 -19.50
N PRO A 140 -1.39 10.13 -18.85
CA PRO A 140 -1.40 10.38 -17.43
C PRO A 140 -2.04 11.71 -17.07
N VAL A 141 -2.76 11.77 -15.96
CA VAL A 141 -3.02 12.99 -15.22
C VAL A 141 -1.84 13.34 -14.35
N TRP A 142 -1.64 14.62 -14.07
CA TRP A 142 -0.55 15.06 -13.22
C TRP A 142 -0.93 16.20 -12.29
N SER A 143 -0.15 16.34 -11.24
CA SER A 143 -0.23 17.49 -10.36
C SER A 143 1.14 17.91 -9.86
N VAL A 144 1.25 19.16 -9.43
CA VAL A 144 2.40 19.69 -8.70
C VAL A 144 1.92 20.23 -7.35
N ALA A 145 2.59 19.83 -6.27
CA ALA A 145 2.25 20.27 -4.92
C ALA A 145 3.48 20.25 -4.00
N PRO A 146 3.43 20.90 -2.81
CA PRO A 146 4.56 20.93 -1.87
C PRO A 146 4.91 19.59 -1.25
N ASN A 147 4.03 18.60 -1.28
CA ASN A 147 4.24 17.28 -0.71
C ASN A 147 3.46 16.17 -1.44
N LYS A 148 3.77 14.91 -1.12
CA LYS A 148 3.18 13.74 -1.77
C LYS A 148 1.68 13.60 -1.50
N LEU A 149 1.23 13.91 -0.27
CA LEU A 149 -0.18 13.81 0.09
C LEU A 149 -1.03 14.73 -0.76
N VAL A 150 -0.71 16.01 -0.78
CA VAL A 150 -1.46 17.03 -1.54
C VAL A 150 -1.40 16.75 -3.03
N ALA A 151 -0.22 16.40 -3.57
CA ALA A 151 -0.07 16.02 -4.97
C ALA A 151 -0.98 14.84 -5.34
N LYS A 152 -1.05 13.80 -4.50
CA LYS A 152 -1.90 12.64 -4.75
C LYS A 152 -3.39 12.98 -4.69
N VAL A 153 -3.81 13.83 -3.78
CA VAL A 153 -5.20 14.32 -3.71
C VAL A 153 -5.54 15.12 -4.95
N ALA A 154 -4.65 16.03 -5.36
CA ALA A 154 -4.85 16.86 -6.53
C ALA A 154 -5.09 16.03 -7.82
N THR A 155 -4.27 14.98 -8.05
CA THR A 155 -4.53 14.07 -9.19
C THR A 155 -5.81 13.25 -9.04
N ARG A 156 -6.26 12.93 -7.83
CA ARG A 156 -7.56 12.24 -7.62
C ARG A 156 -8.75 13.11 -8.02
N LEU A 157 -8.65 14.41 -7.77
CA LEU A 157 -9.73 15.35 -8.09
C LEU A 157 -9.85 15.66 -9.58
N VAL A 158 -8.73 15.63 -10.33
CA VAL A 158 -8.72 15.94 -11.77
C VAL A 158 -8.88 14.71 -12.67
N LYS A 159 -8.98 13.51 -12.12
CA LYS A 159 -9.26 12.29 -12.88
C LYS A 159 -10.64 12.34 -13.53
N PRO A 160 -10.84 11.70 -14.71
CA PRO A 160 -9.89 10.87 -15.46
C PRO A 160 -8.89 11.64 -16.33
N ASP A 161 -9.13 12.92 -16.59
CA ASP A 161 -8.30 13.79 -17.42
C ASP A 161 -8.17 15.16 -16.78
N GLY A 162 -6.95 15.70 -16.71
CA GLY A 162 -6.69 17.00 -16.15
C GLY A 162 -5.33 17.16 -15.50
N GLU A 163 -5.14 18.36 -14.95
CA GLU A 163 -3.91 18.77 -14.29
C GLU A 163 -4.22 19.71 -13.12
N ALA A 164 -3.37 19.75 -12.12
CA ALA A 164 -3.52 20.62 -10.97
C ALA A 164 -2.17 21.13 -10.43
N VAL A 165 -2.15 22.37 -9.99
CA VAL A 165 -0.99 22.96 -9.32
C VAL A 165 -1.47 23.55 -8.00
N VAL A 166 -0.91 23.06 -6.88
CA VAL A 166 -1.15 23.59 -5.53
C VAL A 166 0.13 24.27 -5.06
N ARG A 167 0.04 25.55 -4.71
CA ARG A 167 1.19 26.33 -4.27
C ARG A 167 1.51 26.04 -2.80
N SER A 168 2.76 26.28 -2.43
CA SER A 168 3.17 26.24 -1.03
C SER A 168 2.41 27.28 -0.22
N GLY A 169 1.81 26.83 0.91
CA GLY A 169 0.95 27.65 1.76
C GLY A 169 -0.56 27.53 1.45
N ASP A 170 -0.94 27.00 0.29
CA ASP A 170 -2.35 26.83 -0.10
C ASP A 170 -2.91 25.45 0.28
N GLU A 171 -2.11 24.55 0.90
CA GLU A 171 -2.47 23.14 1.15
C GLU A 171 -3.78 23.01 1.93
N GLY A 172 -3.91 23.75 3.02
CA GLY A 172 -5.10 23.72 3.87
C GLY A 172 -6.35 24.22 3.15
N THR A 173 -6.24 25.34 2.41
CA THR A 173 -7.34 25.91 1.63
C THR A 173 -7.75 24.96 0.50
N PHE A 174 -6.79 24.35 -0.19
CA PHE A 174 -7.04 23.38 -1.25
C PHE A 174 -7.74 22.12 -0.70
N LEU A 175 -7.33 21.63 0.46
CA LEU A 175 -7.91 20.42 1.04
C LEU A 175 -9.25 20.64 1.73
N ALA A 176 -9.56 21.86 2.17
CA ALA A 176 -10.76 22.13 2.96
C ALA A 176 -12.07 21.57 2.34
N PRO A 177 -12.37 21.72 1.02
CA PRO A 177 -13.56 21.18 0.41
C PRO A 177 -13.44 19.69 0.04
N VAL A 178 -12.30 19.05 0.27
CA VAL A 178 -12.05 17.67 -0.19
C VAL A 178 -12.77 16.65 0.71
N PRO A 179 -13.55 15.73 0.13
CA PRO A 179 -14.14 14.63 0.89
C PRO A 179 -13.07 13.75 1.54
N LEU A 180 -13.25 13.40 2.80
CA LEU A 180 -12.28 12.67 3.62
C LEU A 180 -11.84 11.32 3.03
N HIS A 181 -12.71 10.64 2.29
CA HIS A 181 -12.38 9.37 1.64
C HIS A 181 -11.33 9.48 0.50
N LEU A 182 -11.08 10.69 0.01
CA LEU A 182 -10.05 10.96 -0.99
C LEU A 182 -8.67 11.23 -0.38
N LEU A 183 -8.58 11.45 0.94
CA LEU A 183 -7.31 11.72 1.61
C LEU A 183 -6.51 10.42 1.83
N PRO A 184 -5.25 10.37 1.39
CA PRO A 184 -4.34 9.30 1.76
C PRO A 184 -4.16 9.24 3.29
N GLY A 185 -4.16 8.04 3.85
CA GLY A 185 -3.95 7.85 5.30
C GLY A 185 -5.21 7.88 6.15
N VAL A 186 -6.36 8.29 5.61
CA VAL A 186 -7.67 8.14 6.27
C VAL A 186 -8.20 6.72 6.00
N GLU A 187 -8.36 5.93 7.04
CA GLU A 187 -8.78 4.53 6.94
C GLU A 187 -10.32 4.40 7.00
N ARG A 188 -10.85 3.23 6.63
CA ARG A 188 -12.31 2.99 6.65
C ARG A 188 -12.93 3.15 8.04
N ASP A 189 -12.20 2.71 9.08
CA ASP A 189 -12.66 2.83 10.46
C ASP A 189 -12.68 4.31 10.90
N ASP A 190 -11.69 5.11 10.43
CA ASP A 190 -11.66 6.56 10.67
C ASP A 190 -12.89 7.22 10.00
N LEU A 191 -13.16 6.86 8.73
CA LEU A 191 -14.31 7.38 7.98
C LEU A 191 -15.65 7.00 8.63
N ALA A 192 -15.78 5.78 9.16
CA ALA A 192 -16.99 5.37 9.87
C ALA A 192 -17.23 6.25 11.10
N ARG A 193 -16.20 6.44 11.93
CA ARG A 193 -16.28 7.30 13.13
C ARG A 193 -16.52 8.77 12.79
N LEU A 194 -15.84 9.30 11.76
CA LEU A 194 -16.03 10.70 11.34
C LEU A 194 -17.46 10.96 10.87
N ARG A 195 -18.10 9.96 10.21
CA ARG A 195 -19.52 10.04 9.82
C ARG A 195 -20.47 10.08 11.04
N GLU A 196 -20.14 9.40 12.13
CA GLU A 196 -20.92 9.47 13.39
C GLU A 196 -20.93 10.90 13.96
N PHE A 197 -19.89 11.70 13.68
CA PHE A 197 -19.80 13.11 14.04
C PHE A 197 -20.28 14.06 12.92
N ASN A 198 -20.88 13.53 11.82
CA ASN A 198 -21.27 14.29 10.63
C ASN A 198 -20.12 15.05 9.94
N LEU A 199 -18.88 14.54 10.05
CA LEU A 199 -17.71 15.10 9.41
C LEU A 199 -17.45 14.37 8.08
N ALA A 200 -17.55 15.09 6.97
CA ALA A 200 -17.42 14.54 5.62
C ALA A 200 -16.23 15.11 4.84
N HIS A 201 -15.79 16.33 5.17
CA HIS A 201 -14.77 17.07 4.45
C HIS A 201 -13.54 17.38 5.31
N ALA A 202 -12.39 17.53 4.67
CA ALA A 202 -11.13 17.77 5.37
C ALA A 202 -11.14 19.06 6.21
N GLY A 203 -11.76 20.14 5.71
CA GLY A 203 -11.86 21.41 6.41
C GLY A 203 -12.63 21.34 7.73
N GLU A 204 -13.66 20.50 7.80
CA GLU A 204 -14.45 20.29 9.03
C GLU A 204 -13.59 19.63 10.11
N VAL A 205 -12.78 18.64 9.74
CA VAL A 205 -11.85 17.98 10.67
C VAL A 205 -10.64 18.87 10.97
N ALA A 206 -10.20 19.69 10.01
CA ALA A 206 -9.10 20.62 10.21
C ALA A 206 -9.45 21.77 11.21
N ALA A 207 -10.72 22.05 11.44
CA ALA A 207 -11.16 22.98 12.47
C ALA A 207 -10.94 22.43 13.90
N LEU A 208 -10.84 21.10 14.06
CA LEU A 208 -10.67 20.46 15.37
C LEU A 208 -9.20 20.50 15.82
N GLN A 209 -8.99 20.62 17.13
CA GLN A 209 -7.67 20.52 17.74
C GLN A 209 -7.22 19.07 17.85
N LEU A 210 -5.92 18.85 18.00
CA LEU A 210 -5.37 17.50 18.17
C LEU A 210 -5.95 16.79 19.41
N ALA A 211 -6.15 17.50 20.51
CA ALA A 211 -6.72 16.94 21.73
C ALA A 211 -8.15 16.42 21.53
N GLU A 212 -8.96 17.13 20.74
CA GLU A 212 -10.32 16.71 20.40
C GLU A 212 -10.34 15.45 19.55
N LEU A 213 -9.37 15.31 18.61
CA LEU A 213 -9.21 14.11 17.81
C LEU A 213 -8.64 12.92 18.61
N GLN A 214 -7.86 13.18 19.67
CA GLN A 214 -7.29 12.12 20.49
C GLN A 214 -8.34 11.27 21.21
N VAL A 215 -9.45 11.88 21.62
CA VAL A 215 -10.53 11.18 22.33
C VAL A 215 -11.14 10.04 21.48
N PRO A 216 -11.66 10.30 20.27
CA PRO A 216 -12.25 9.24 19.44
C PRO A 216 -11.24 8.40 18.66
N PHE A 217 -10.05 8.94 18.32
CA PHE A 217 -9.12 8.27 17.40
C PHE A 217 -7.82 7.77 18.06
N GLY A 218 -7.56 8.13 19.32
CA GLY A 218 -6.40 7.66 20.07
C GLY A 218 -5.08 7.85 19.31
N GLY A 219 -4.35 6.76 19.08
CA GLY A 219 -3.07 6.77 18.36
C GLY A 219 -3.14 7.16 16.87
N ARG A 220 -4.36 7.22 16.28
CA ARG A 220 -4.60 7.66 14.90
C ARG A 220 -4.77 9.18 14.77
N ALA A 221 -5.04 9.87 15.88
CA ALA A 221 -5.36 11.30 15.91
C ALA A 221 -4.32 12.18 15.21
N MET A 222 -3.02 11.95 15.48
CA MET A 222 -1.93 12.72 14.85
C MET A 222 -1.92 12.53 13.32
N ALA A 223 -2.08 11.31 12.84
CA ALA A 223 -2.09 11.04 11.40
C ALA A 223 -3.29 11.69 10.69
N LEU A 224 -4.46 11.71 11.34
CA LEU A 224 -5.64 12.43 10.84
C LEU A 224 -5.42 13.94 10.86
N TYR A 225 -4.90 14.46 11.96
CA TYR A 225 -4.61 15.89 12.15
C TYR A 225 -3.68 16.42 11.06
N GLU A 226 -2.60 15.70 10.77
CA GLU A 226 -1.64 16.04 9.72
C GLU A 226 -2.25 15.88 8.32
N ALA A 227 -2.95 14.78 8.06
CA ALA A 227 -3.51 14.49 6.75
C ALA A 227 -4.52 15.56 6.29
N VAL A 228 -5.45 15.98 7.15
CA VAL A 228 -6.47 16.98 6.79
C VAL A 228 -5.90 18.39 6.61
N ARG A 229 -4.73 18.66 7.16
CA ARG A 229 -4.00 19.94 7.01
C ARG A 229 -2.97 19.92 5.87
N GLY A 230 -2.84 18.79 5.17
CA GLY A 230 -1.86 18.65 4.10
C GLY A 230 -0.41 18.61 4.59
N ILE A 231 -0.17 18.18 5.82
CA ILE A 231 1.16 18.06 6.41
C ILE A 231 1.71 16.66 6.06
N ASP A 232 2.72 16.61 5.19
CA ASP A 232 3.42 15.37 4.82
C ASP A 232 4.91 15.63 4.64
N PRO A 233 5.73 15.38 5.68
CA PRO A 233 7.17 15.57 5.62
C PRO A 233 7.90 14.45 4.88
N SER A 234 7.19 13.39 4.45
CA SER A 234 7.82 12.23 3.83
C SER A 234 8.59 12.60 2.56
N PRO A 235 9.84 12.12 2.39
CA PRO A 235 10.61 12.36 1.17
C PRO A 235 10.07 11.52 0.01
N VAL A 236 10.36 11.95 -1.22
CA VAL A 236 10.33 11.09 -2.39
C VAL A 236 11.59 10.25 -2.37
N LEU A 237 11.43 8.93 -2.43
CA LEU A 237 12.56 7.99 -2.40
C LEU A 237 13.31 8.01 -3.73
N PRO A 238 14.63 7.72 -3.75
CA PRO A 238 15.38 7.48 -4.97
C PRO A 238 14.80 6.35 -5.81
N VAL A 239 15.10 6.39 -7.10
CA VAL A 239 14.67 5.34 -8.06
C VAL A 239 15.12 3.96 -7.58
N GLY A 240 14.19 3.02 -7.53
CA GLY A 240 14.45 1.64 -7.08
C GLY A 240 14.43 1.44 -5.57
N GLU A 241 14.43 2.49 -4.77
CA GLU A 241 14.24 2.37 -3.34
C GLU A 241 12.74 2.24 -3.00
N LYS A 242 12.42 1.25 -2.16
CA LYS A 242 11.08 1.12 -1.56
C LYS A 242 11.19 1.43 -0.07
N PRO A 243 10.10 1.93 0.57
CA PRO A 243 10.09 2.03 2.02
C PRO A 243 10.55 0.70 2.62
N PRO A 244 11.57 0.71 3.50
CA PRO A 244 12.11 -0.52 4.03
C PRO A 244 11.04 -1.26 4.82
N ARG A 245 10.50 -2.32 4.22
CA ARG A 245 9.56 -3.25 4.86
C ARG A 245 9.89 -4.67 4.44
N ALA A 246 9.58 -5.62 5.31
CA ALA A 246 9.53 -7.03 4.99
C ALA A 246 8.06 -7.48 5.09
N ALA A 247 7.55 -8.15 4.08
CA ALA A 247 6.15 -8.56 4.05
C ALA A 247 5.97 -9.90 3.36
N ALA A 248 5.02 -10.69 3.85
CA ALA A 248 4.64 -11.96 3.25
C ALA A 248 3.12 -12.14 3.31
N GLY A 249 2.57 -12.98 2.42
CA GLY A 249 1.15 -13.31 2.39
C GLY A 249 0.93 -14.81 2.22
N HIS A 250 -0.21 -15.28 2.72
CA HIS A 250 -0.73 -16.64 2.55
C HIS A 250 -2.18 -16.56 2.10
N GLU A 251 -2.51 -17.25 1.03
CA GLU A 251 -3.87 -17.40 0.54
C GLU A 251 -4.34 -18.82 0.82
N PHE A 252 -5.47 -18.94 1.50
CA PHE A 252 -6.04 -20.25 1.85
C PHE A 252 -6.71 -20.87 0.62
N GLY A 253 -6.48 -22.17 0.39
CA GLY A 253 -7.12 -22.89 -0.70
C GLY A 253 -8.64 -22.88 -0.59
N THR A 254 -9.17 -22.90 0.64
CA THR A 254 -10.56 -22.72 1.00
C THR A 254 -10.70 -21.61 2.01
N ASP A 255 -11.70 -20.70 1.88
CA ASP A 255 -11.93 -19.63 2.86
C ASP A 255 -12.21 -20.24 4.23
N THR A 256 -11.51 -19.78 5.27
CA THR A 256 -11.50 -20.42 6.58
C THR A 256 -11.79 -19.47 7.73
N ASN A 257 -12.40 -20.00 8.80
CA ASN A 257 -12.51 -19.39 10.12
C ASN A 257 -11.87 -20.30 11.19
N ASP A 258 -11.00 -21.23 10.78
CA ASP A 258 -10.30 -22.09 11.72
C ASP A 258 -9.11 -21.33 12.34
N ALA A 259 -9.16 -21.15 13.66
CA ALA A 259 -8.13 -20.47 14.43
C ALA A 259 -6.76 -21.16 14.31
N VAL A 260 -6.74 -22.50 14.27
CA VAL A 260 -5.50 -23.27 14.17
C VAL A 260 -4.82 -23.05 12.82
N LEU A 261 -5.61 -23.03 11.73
CA LEU A 261 -5.10 -22.73 10.39
C LEU A 261 -4.61 -21.28 10.26
N LEU A 262 -5.33 -20.33 10.84
CA LEU A 262 -4.94 -18.92 10.82
C LEU A 262 -3.65 -18.67 11.61
N GLU A 263 -3.52 -19.25 12.80
CA GLU A 263 -2.29 -19.14 13.61
C GLU A 263 -1.10 -19.84 12.95
N ALA A 264 -1.31 -21.01 12.36
CA ALA A 264 -0.28 -21.74 11.64
C ALA A 264 0.22 -20.95 10.41
N ALA A 265 -0.70 -20.36 9.66
CA ALA A 265 -0.39 -19.48 8.53
C ALA A 265 0.38 -18.23 8.99
N LEU A 266 -0.07 -17.58 10.08
CA LEU A 266 0.63 -16.44 10.66
C LEU A 266 2.08 -16.81 11.05
N TYR A 267 2.27 -17.94 11.71
CA TYR A 267 3.61 -18.37 12.10
C TYR A 267 4.51 -18.59 10.88
N GLY A 268 4.01 -19.24 9.83
CA GLY A 268 4.74 -19.39 8.58
C GLY A 268 5.09 -18.07 7.88
N LEU A 269 4.23 -17.05 8.02
CA LEU A 269 4.53 -15.69 7.55
C LEU A 269 5.62 -15.03 8.39
N VAL A 270 5.57 -15.21 9.71
CA VAL A 270 6.57 -14.68 10.64
C VAL A 270 7.96 -15.28 10.35
N GLU A 271 8.07 -16.57 10.12
CA GLU A 271 9.34 -17.22 9.75
C GLU A 271 9.92 -16.64 8.46
N ARG A 272 9.09 -16.43 7.41
CA ARG A 272 9.53 -15.84 6.15
C ARG A 272 10.00 -14.40 6.33
N VAL A 273 9.21 -13.57 7.01
CA VAL A 273 9.52 -12.16 7.24
C VAL A 273 10.73 -12.02 8.18
N GLY A 274 10.83 -12.82 9.23
CA GLY A 274 11.96 -12.83 10.16
C GLY A 274 13.27 -13.21 9.49
N ALA A 275 13.25 -14.26 8.65
CA ALA A 275 14.42 -14.65 7.85
C ALA A 275 14.86 -13.54 6.91
N GLU A 276 13.92 -12.85 6.24
CA GLU A 276 14.21 -11.70 5.37
C GLU A 276 14.84 -10.54 6.15
N LEU A 277 14.30 -10.21 7.34
CA LEU A 277 14.85 -9.17 8.21
C LEU A 277 16.28 -9.48 8.64
N ARG A 278 16.55 -10.74 9.07
CA ARG A 278 17.88 -11.18 9.47
C ARG A 278 18.88 -11.18 8.32
N LEU A 279 18.46 -11.62 7.13
CA LEU A 279 19.27 -11.56 5.91
C LEU A 279 19.69 -10.12 5.58
N ARG A 280 18.77 -9.17 5.74
CA ARG A 280 19.02 -7.74 5.54
C ARG A 280 19.70 -7.04 6.72
N ARG A 281 19.98 -7.75 7.81
CA ARG A 281 20.47 -7.19 9.08
C ARG A 281 19.59 -6.01 9.56
N ARG A 282 18.29 -6.23 9.60
CA ARG A 282 17.30 -5.26 10.05
C ARG A 282 16.45 -5.84 11.16
N ALA A 283 15.92 -4.96 12.02
CA ALA A 283 14.93 -5.29 13.03
C ALA A 283 13.71 -4.37 12.84
N ALA A 284 12.51 -4.93 13.03
CA ALA A 284 11.27 -4.20 12.86
C ALA A 284 10.81 -3.57 14.18
N ARG A 285 10.29 -2.34 14.10
CA ARG A 285 9.63 -1.64 15.23
C ARG A 285 8.11 -1.72 15.15
N ARG A 286 7.54 -2.17 14.03
CA ARG A 286 6.09 -2.29 13.85
C ARG A 286 5.76 -3.56 13.08
N VAL A 287 4.73 -4.24 13.55
CA VAL A 287 4.15 -5.42 12.93
C VAL A 287 2.70 -5.10 12.56
N ALA A 288 2.31 -5.36 11.34
CA ALA A 288 0.95 -5.20 10.84
C ALA A 288 0.44 -6.52 10.27
N VAL A 289 -0.79 -6.87 10.63
CA VAL A 289 -1.52 -8.04 10.10
C VAL A 289 -2.74 -7.54 9.33
N ALA A 290 -2.92 -8.03 8.11
CA ALA A 290 -4.08 -7.74 7.30
C ALA A 290 -4.79 -9.04 6.90
N LEU A 291 -6.12 -9.05 7.08
CA LEU A 291 -7.02 -10.12 6.65
C LEU A 291 -7.85 -9.63 5.47
N ASP A 292 -7.85 -10.40 4.40
CA ASP A 292 -8.81 -10.24 3.30
C ASP A 292 -9.93 -11.27 3.52
N TYR A 293 -11.13 -10.81 3.79
CA TYR A 293 -12.30 -11.66 4.01
C TYR A 293 -12.94 -12.11 2.69
N SER A 294 -13.73 -13.18 2.72
CA SER A 294 -14.40 -13.74 1.54
C SER A 294 -15.38 -12.78 0.87
N ASP A 295 -15.90 -11.80 1.60
CA ASP A 295 -16.80 -10.76 1.09
C ASP A 295 -16.04 -9.54 0.46
N GLY A 296 -14.71 -9.63 0.35
CA GLY A 296 -13.86 -8.59 -0.23
C GLY A 296 -13.48 -7.47 0.73
N VAL A 297 -13.91 -7.52 1.99
CA VAL A 297 -13.50 -6.53 3.00
C VAL A 297 -12.11 -6.88 3.52
N ARG A 298 -11.25 -5.85 3.63
CA ARG A 298 -9.93 -5.97 4.29
C ARG A 298 -9.96 -5.34 5.65
N CYS A 299 -9.48 -6.04 6.64
CA CYS A 299 -9.22 -5.51 7.98
C CYS A 299 -7.70 -5.53 8.24
N THR A 300 -7.13 -4.40 8.66
CA THR A 300 -5.70 -4.29 9.01
C THR A 300 -5.58 -3.80 10.43
N ARG A 301 -4.73 -4.45 11.22
CA ARG A 301 -4.35 -4.02 12.57
C ARG A 301 -2.84 -4.03 12.69
N GLN A 302 -2.30 -3.26 13.63
CA GLN A 302 -0.87 -3.14 13.81
C GLN A 302 -0.51 -2.93 15.27
N ALA A 303 0.72 -3.35 15.65
CA ALA A 303 1.30 -3.11 16.96
C ALA A 303 2.78 -2.72 16.85
N ALA A 304 3.26 -1.99 17.86
CA ALA A 304 4.68 -1.70 17.98
C ALA A 304 5.43 -2.91 18.54
N ALA A 305 6.56 -3.26 17.93
CA ALA A 305 7.53 -4.19 18.49
C ALA A 305 8.57 -3.40 19.32
N ARG A 306 8.58 -3.62 20.61
CA ARG A 306 9.49 -2.96 21.56
C ARG A 306 10.12 -4.01 22.47
N PRO A 307 11.46 -4.17 22.38
CA PRO A 307 12.39 -3.53 21.44
C PRO A 307 12.16 -3.99 19.99
N ALA A 308 12.85 -3.29 19.03
CA ALA A 308 12.87 -3.73 17.66
C ALA A 308 13.42 -5.15 17.54
N THR A 309 12.79 -5.99 16.73
CA THR A 309 13.12 -7.41 16.65
C THR A 309 13.11 -7.98 15.24
N ALA A 310 13.93 -9.00 15.00
CA ALA A 310 13.88 -9.87 13.82
C ALA A 310 13.75 -11.36 14.23
N ASN A 311 13.50 -11.61 15.52
CA ASN A 311 13.35 -12.94 16.07
C ASN A 311 11.94 -13.46 15.84
N ASP A 312 11.80 -14.65 15.26
CA ASP A 312 10.51 -15.25 14.88
C ASP A 312 9.57 -15.43 16.08
N ILE A 313 10.10 -15.84 17.23
CA ILE A 313 9.31 -16.06 18.44
C ILE A 313 8.72 -14.73 18.92
N THR A 314 9.56 -13.71 19.02
CA THR A 314 9.13 -12.39 19.48
C THR A 314 8.21 -11.70 18.48
N LEU A 315 8.47 -11.83 17.17
CA LEU A 315 7.58 -11.33 16.12
C LEU A 315 6.20 -11.98 16.20
N PHE A 316 6.14 -13.30 16.46
CA PHE A 316 4.88 -14.01 16.61
C PHE A 316 4.13 -13.59 17.87
N GLU A 317 4.82 -13.40 19.00
CA GLU A 317 4.22 -12.88 20.23
C GLU A 317 3.54 -11.51 20.03
N VAL A 318 4.13 -10.66 19.17
CA VAL A 318 3.52 -9.36 18.80
C VAL A 318 2.40 -9.55 17.76
N ALA A 319 2.58 -10.41 16.76
CA ALA A 319 1.66 -10.56 15.65
C ALA A 319 0.36 -11.29 16.03
N ARG A 320 0.38 -12.24 16.97
CA ARG A 320 -0.78 -13.02 17.37
C ARG A 320 -1.94 -12.18 17.93
N PRO A 321 -1.72 -11.28 18.91
CA PRO A 321 -2.77 -10.38 19.39
C PRO A 321 -3.29 -9.45 18.28
N VAL A 322 -2.40 -9.05 17.34
CA VAL A 322 -2.78 -8.22 16.19
C VAL A 322 -3.70 -9.00 15.24
N LEU A 323 -3.45 -10.31 15.04
CA LEU A 323 -4.35 -11.19 14.29
C LEU A 323 -5.73 -11.26 14.96
N GLU A 324 -5.77 -11.48 16.27
CA GLU A 324 -7.03 -11.56 17.05
C GLU A 324 -7.85 -10.27 16.90
N LEU A 325 -7.21 -9.10 16.97
CA LEU A 325 -7.85 -7.80 16.75
C LEU A 325 -8.31 -7.60 15.29
N ALA A 326 -7.60 -8.15 14.31
CA ALA A 326 -7.98 -8.07 12.91
C ALA A 326 -9.12 -9.05 12.57
N TRP A 327 -9.20 -10.16 13.29
CA TRP A 327 -10.19 -11.23 13.08
C TRP A 327 -11.46 -11.02 13.93
N ALA A 328 -12.07 -9.84 13.80
CA ALA A 328 -13.25 -9.45 14.56
C ALA A 328 -14.57 -9.82 13.87
N ARG A 329 -14.53 -10.31 12.62
CA ARG A 329 -15.73 -10.57 11.81
C ARG A 329 -16.04 -12.06 11.73
N ARG A 330 -17.34 -12.40 11.73
CA ARG A 330 -17.83 -13.79 11.51
C ARG A 330 -17.87 -14.19 10.03
N VAL A 331 -16.95 -13.67 9.21
CA VAL A 331 -16.84 -13.95 7.78
C VAL A 331 -15.54 -14.70 7.55
N CYS A 332 -15.55 -15.71 6.69
CA CYS A 332 -14.35 -16.50 6.40
C CYS A 332 -13.21 -15.64 5.83
N VAL A 333 -11.99 -15.97 6.23
CA VAL A 333 -10.77 -15.34 5.78
C VAL A 333 -10.28 -16.06 4.52
N ARG A 334 -10.00 -15.29 3.48
CA ARG A 334 -9.41 -15.76 2.22
C ARG A 334 -7.89 -15.67 2.22
N ARG A 335 -7.37 -14.56 2.72
CA ARG A 335 -5.92 -14.28 2.71
C ARG A 335 -5.49 -13.61 3.99
N LEU A 336 -4.32 -14.02 4.47
CA LEU A 336 -3.61 -13.43 5.59
C LEU A 336 -2.32 -12.79 5.08
N ARG A 337 -2.00 -11.58 5.54
CA ARG A 337 -0.75 -10.88 5.23
C ARG A 337 -0.11 -10.38 6.50
N LEU A 338 1.21 -10.49 6.55
CA LEU A 338 2.06 -9.93 7.59
C LEU A 338 3.02 -8.93 6.97
N ALA A 339 3.16 -7.76 7.58
CA ALA A 339 4.15 -6.77 7.20
C ALA A 339 4.89 -6.24 8.43
N CYS A 340 6.21 -6.14 8.32
CA CYS A 340 7.10 -5.56 9.31
C CYS A 340 7.77 -4.33 8.71
N ASP A 341 7.65 -3.19 9.36
CA ASP A 341 8.21 -1.93 8.89
C ASP A 341 8.84 -1.12 10.04
N ARG A 342 9.20 0.17 9.74
CA ARG A 342 10.03 1.01 10.62
C ARG A 342 11.32 0.27 10.98
N LEU A 343 11.97 -0.25 9.93
CA LEU A 343 13.15 -1.07 10.09
C LEU A 343 14.34 -0.25 10.59
N VAL A 344 15.07 -0.80 11.57
CA VAL A 344 16.28 -0.24 12.15
C VAL A 344 17.43 -1.22 12.03
N PHE A 345 18.68 -0.72 12.12
CA PHE A 345 19.84 -1.59 12.28
C PHE A 345 19.88 -2.14 13.71
N PRO A 346 20.05 -3.46 13.92
CA PRO A 346 20.38 -3.99 15.22
C PRO A 346 21.92 -3.92 15.48
N PRO A 347 22.37 -3.76 16.74
CA PRO A 347 21.54 -3.33 17.87
C PRO A 347 21.30 -1.81 17.78
N ALA A 348 20.06 -1.38 17.84
CA ALA A 348 19.81 0.06 17.88
C ALA A 348 20.31 0.53 19.21
N GLN A 349 20.20 0.46 20.26
CA GLN A 349 20.72 0.90 21.56
C GLN A 349 20.66 -0.27 22.54
N MET A 350 21.78 -0.60 23.16
CA MET A 350 21.77 -1.58 24.25
C MET A 350 21.14 -0.95 25.47
N GLU A 351 20.17 -1.66 26.07
CA GLU A 351 19.62 -1.29 27.36
C GLU A 351 20.65 -1.58 28.42
N LEU A 352 20.93 -0.61 29.31
CA LEU A 352 21.87 -0.80 30.41
C LEU A 352 21.43 -1.87 31.40
N PHE A 353 20.10 -2.09 31.54
CA PHE A 353 19.50 -3.07 32.45
C PHE A 353 18.36 -3.81 31.74
N PRO A 354 18.65 -4.73 30.82
CA PRO A 354 17.61 -5.47 30.12
C PRO A 354 16.99 -6.52 31.05
N ALA A 355 15.70 -6.38 31.33
CA ALA A 355 14.98 -7.29 32.23
C ALA A 355 14.97 -8.76 31.72
N ASP A 356 15.06 -8.98 30.38
CA ASP A 356 14.90 -10.30 29.75
C ASP A 356 16.11 -10.71 28.87
N ALA A 357 17.32 -10.18 29.15
CA ALA A 357 18.50 -10.45 28.32
C ALA A 357 18.82 -11.92 28.09
N PRO A 358 18.83 -12.81 29.12
CA PRO A 358 19.16 -14.21 28.93
C PRO A 358 18.16 -14.95 28.03
N GLN A 359 16.88 -14.64 28.14
CA GLN A 359 15.84 -15.27 27.32
C GLN A 359 15.91 -14.81 25.86
N ARG A 360 16.18 -13.52 25.62
CA ARG A 360 16.35 -12.96 24.26
C ARG A 360 17.55 -13.61 23.57
N GLU A 361 18.68 -13.70 24.24
CA GLU A 361 19.89 -14.32 23.69
C GLU A 361 19.68 -15.80 23.36
N THR A 362 18.96 -16.53 24.21
CA THR A 362 18.62 -17.93 23.96
C THR A 362 17.71 -18.08 22.75
N ARG A 363 16.69 -17.21 22.61
CA ARG A 363 15.80 -17.18 21.45
C ARG A 363 16.54 -16.83 20.15
N ASP A 364 17.47 -15.88 20.20
CA ASP A 364 18.27 -15.48 19.03
C ASP A 364 19.21 -16.59 18.58
N ARG A 365 19.85 -17.29 19.53
CA ARG A 365 20.67 -18.48 19.27
C ARG A 365 19.85 -19.61 18.64
N LEU A 366 18.64 -19.87 19.16
CA LEU A 366 17.74 -20.88 18.62
C LEU A 366 17.34 -20.56 17.16
N VAL A 367 16.89 -19.34 16.90
CA VAL A 367 16.49 -18.92 15.54
C VAL A 367 17.67 -18.94 14.59
N GLY A 368 18.86 -18.52 15.04
CA GLY A 368 20.10 -18.61 14.25
C GLY A 368 20.48 -20.05 13.89
N ALA A 369 20.30 -21.00 14.82
CA ALA A 369 20.51 -22.42 14.55
C ALA A 369 19.51 -22.98 13.53
N LEU A 370 18.21 -22.62 13.64
CA LEU A 370 17.18 -22.99 12.68
C LEU A 370 17.51 -22.44 11.27
N ASP A 371 17.93 -21.19 11.18
CA ASP A 371 18.34 -20.58 9.90
C ASP A 371 19.55 -21.28 9.29
N ALA A 372 20.51 -21.72 10.11
CA ALA A 372 21.69 -22.44 9.63
C ALA A 372 21.31 -23.81 9.04
N VAL A 373 20.43 -24.55 9.70
CA VAL A 373 19.92 -25.85 9.20
C VAL A 373 19.13 -25.65 7.90
N ARG A 374 18.22 -24.69 7.87
CA ARG A 374 17.38 -24.40 6.69
C ARG A 374 18.21 -23.96 5.47
N ARG A 375 19.27 -23.17 5.67
CA ARG A 375 20.21 -22.80 4.60
C ARG A 375 20.96 -24.00 4.02
N ARG A 376 21.30 -24.98 4.85
CA ARG A 376 22.08 -26.13 4.43
C ARG A 376 21.24 -27.24 3.80
N PHE A 377 20.02 -27.45 4.29
CA PHE A 377 19.21 -28.62 3.95
C PHE A 377 17.87 -28.26 3.28
N GLY A 378 17.61 -26.95 3.06
CA GLY A 378 16.35 -26.43 2.48
C GLY A 378 15.38 -25.92 3.55
N GLY A 379 14.48 -25.02 3.13
CA GLY A 379 13.54 -24.33 4.03
C GLY A 379 12.56 -25.22 4.78
N ASP A 380 12.27 -26.41 4.23
CA ASP A 380 11.32 -27.38 4.79
C ASP A 380 11.99 -28.49 5.62
N ALA A 381 13.32 -28.48 5.70
CA ALA A 381 14.08 -29.50 6.45
C ALA A 381 13.75 -29.51 7.94
N LEU A 382 13.33 -28.39 8.50
CA LEU A 382 12.92 -28.24 9.89
C LEU A 382 11.69 -27.36 9.99
N GLN A 383 10.57 -27.95 10.40
CA GLN A 383 9.31 -27.23 10.63
C GLN A 383 9.01 -27.15 12.13
N VAL A 384 8.59 -25.99 12.58
CA VAL A 384 8.11 -25.82 13.95
C VAL A 384 6.70 -26.40 14.05
N GLY A 385 6.40 -27.12 15.16
CA GLY A 385 5.13 -27.85 15.35
C GLY A 385 3.86 -27.01 15.08
N ARG A 386 3.92 -25.69 15.30
CA ARG A 386 2.82 -24.77 14.99
C ARG A 386 2.47 -24.69 13.49
N ARG A 387 3.37 -25.06 12.59
CA ARG A 387 3.12 -25.09 11.12
C ARG A 387 2.47 -26.38 10.64
N LEU A 388 2.46 -27.44 11.42
CA LEU A 388 1.99 -28.76 10.99
C LEU A 388 0.50 -28.77 10.57
N ALA A 389 -0.30 -27.85 11.04
CA ALA A 389 -1.71 -27.70 10.65
C ALA A 389 -1.89 -27.27 9.17
N LEU A 390 -0.89 -26.67 8.53
CA LEU A 390 -0.93 -26.28 7.11
C LEU A 390 -0.56 -27.42 6.15
N GLY A 391 -0.03 -28.52 6.64
CA GLY A 391 0.49 -29.66 5.86
C GLY A 391 -0.49 -30.81 5.64
N LYS A 392 -1.80 -30.59 5.85
CA LYS A 392 -2.87 -31.57 5.54
C LYS A 392 -3.71 -31.12 4.38
#